data_29645b1310babb1697efaf6a78485154
#
_entry.id   29645b1310babb1697efaf6a78485154
#
_cell.length_a   1.000
_cell.length_b   1.000
_cell.length_c   1.000
_cell.angle_alpha   90.00
_cell.angle_beta   90.00
_cell.angle_gamma   90.00
#
_symmetry.space_group_name_H-M   'P 1'
#
loop_
_entity.id
_entity.type
_entity.pdbx_description
1 polymer ?
#
loop_
_entity_poly.entity_id
_entity_poly.type
_entity_poly.pdbx_seq_one_letter_code
_entity_poly.pdbx_strand_id
1 'polypeptide(L)'
;MDRIRLFAIGSLLMFAPDRLAQQTTTEPGRPLKGAVQASDLPDVGNQLKVLTEKLDLTAEQQPKVKTILQELHDATQKIMQDKTISRDELLDKVRPLRMKANSQLRELLSDDQKKKLDQYLAGPHPDMHGKLEPKAPPTR
;
A
#
# COMPACT_ATOMS: atom_id res chain seq x y z
N MET A 1 43.91 -32.71 -51.87
CA MET A 1 44.29 -31.67 -52.86
C MET A 1 43.82 -30.36 -52.25
N ASP A 2 44.76 -29.73 -51.55
CA ASP A 2 45.41 -28.46 -51.95
C ASP A 2 44.44 -27.28 -51.84
N ARG A 3 44.72 -26.24 -51.22
CA ARG A 3 45.90 -25.44 -50.77
C ARG A 3 45.35 -24.35 -49.83
N ILE A 4 45.83 -24.19 -48.60
CA ILE A 4 46.87 -23.22 -48.24
C ILE A 4 46.69 -21.83 -48.83
N ARG A 5 46.48 -20.84 -47.93
CA ARG A 5 47.18 -19.55 -47.77
C ARG A 5 46.39 -18.74 -46.77
N LEU A 6 46.81 -18.58 -45.52
CA LEU A 6 47.87 -17.69 -45.03
C LEU A 6 47.84 -16.28 -45.63
N PHE A 7 47.42 -15.35 -44.80
CA PHE A 7 47.98 -14.00 -44.59
C PHE A 7 47.18 -13.45 -43.39
N ALA A 8 47.61 -13.39 -42.20
CA ALA A 8 48.69 -12.59 -41.62
C ALA A 8 48.44 -11.09 -41.71
N ILE A 9 48.44 -10.52 -40.50
CA ILE A 9 48.90 -9.17 -40.14
C ILE A 9 47.91 -8.03 -40.31
N GLY A 10 47.65 -7.44 -39.15
CA GLY A 10 47.10 -6.12 -39.00
C GLY A 10 46.48 -6.01 -37.61
N SER A 11 47.28 -6.05 -36.61
CA SER A 11 47.80 -4.89 -35.89
C SER A 11 46.71 -3.94 -35.46
N LEU A 12 46.52 -3.96 -34.17
CA LEU A 12 46.56 -2.78 -33.31
C LEU A 12 45.47 -1.76 -33.59
N LEU A 13 44.49 -1.76 -32.72
CA LEU A 13 44.19 -0.51 -32.05
C LEU A 13 43.29 -0.85 -30.86
N MET A 14 43.93 -0.81 -29.70
CA MET A 14 43.32 -0.42 -28.47
C MET A 14 42.42 0.79 -28.72
N PHE A 15 41.16 0.56 -28.68
CA PHE A 15 40.22 1.55 -28.27
C PHE A 15 39.20 0.78 -27.43
N ALA A 16 39.48 0.70 -26.15
CA ALA A 16 38.43 0.59 -25.20
C ALA A 16 37.73 1.96 -25.20
N PRO A 17 36.53 2.10 -25.74
CA PRO A 17 35.64 3.06 -25.19
C PRO A 17 35.20 2.43 -23.86
N ASP A 18 35.77 2.96 -22.83
CA ASP A 18 35.14 3.03 -21.54
C ASP A 18 33.71 3.52 -21.77
N ARG A 19 32.87 2.60 -22.18
CA ARG A 19 31.46 2.72 -22.02
C ARG A 19 31.22 2.49 -20.54
N LEU A 20 31.37 3.58 -19.79
CA LEU A 20 30.36 3.86 -18.81
C LEU A 20 29.01 3.67 -19.56
N ALA A 21 28.57 2.44 -19.62
CA ALA A 21 27.17 2.16 -19.64
C ALA A 21 26.66 2.79 -18.33
N GLN A 22 26.31 4.05 -18.44
CA GLN A 22 25.21 4.55 -17.66
C GLN A 22 24.08 3.59 -18.01
N GLN A 23 24.03 2.49 -17.28
CA GLN A 23 22.78 1.90 -16.96
C GLN A 23 21.97 3.03 -16.32
N THR A 24 21.30 3.79 -17.15
CA THR A 24 20.03 4.33 -16.78
C THR A 24 19.18 3.08 -16.54
N THR A 25 19.41 2.45 -15.40
CA THR A 25 18.37 1.76 -14.70
C THR A 25 17.33 2.85 -14.55
N THR A 26 16.41 2.89 -15.48
CA THR A 26 15.10 3.44 -15.25
C THR A 26 14.58 2.53 -14.16
N GLU A 27 14.98 2.85 -12.94
CA GLU A 27 14.31 2.40 -11.74
C GLU A 27 12.86 2.81 -11.98
N PRO A 28 11.92 1.87 -12.14
CA PRO A 28 10.53 2.23 -12.32
C PRO A 28 10.13 3.03 -11.09
N GLY A 29 10.09 4.37 -11.29
CA GLY A 29 9.52 5.31 -10.36
C GLY A 29 9.93 5.08 -8.91
N ARG A 30 11.10 5.60 -8.53
CA ARG A 30 11.32 5.88 -7.10
C ARG A 30 10.19 6.81 -6.69
N PRO A 31 9.23 6.36 -5.87
CA PRO A 31 8.11 7.19 -5.50
C PRO A 31 8.66 8.48 -4.91
N LEU A 32 8.15 9.60 -5.36
CA LEU A 32 8.45 10.91 -4.78
C LEU A 32 8.31 10.76 -3.27
N LYS A 33 9.29 11.22 -2.51
CA LYS A 33 9.37 11.09 -1.06
C LYS A 33 8.04 11.60 -0.47
N GLY A 34 7.15 10.66 -0.05
CA GLY A 34 5.80 10.98 0.43
C GLY A 34 4.64 10.54 -0.48
N ALA A 35 4.91 10.01 -1.68
CA ALA A 35 3.85 9.46 -2.52
C ALA A 35 3.30 8.18 -1.90
N VAL A 36 1.99 8.15 -1.70
CA VAL A 36 1.26 6.99 -1.18
C VAL A 36 0.95 6.04 -2.34
N GLN A 37 1.19 4.75 -2.14
CA GLN A 37 0.96 3.72 -3.16
C GLN A 37 -0.24 2.85 -2.78
N ALA A 38 -0.86 2.20 -3.77
CA ALA A 38 -1.94 1.24 -3.53
C ALA A 38 -1.49 0.10 -2.59
N SER A 39 -0.20 -0.27 -2.61
CA SER A 39 0.40 -1.23 -1.69
C SER A 39 0.48 -0.77 -0.23
N ASP A 40 0.23 0.50 0.04
CA ASP A 40 0.19 1.05 1.40
C ASP A 40 -1.19 0.90 2.04
N LEU A 41 -2.22 0.52 1.26
CA LEU A 41 -3.54 0.19 1.78
C LEU A 41 -3.50 -1.18 2.48
N PRO A 42 -4.20 -1.31 3.60
CA PRO A 42 -4.34 -2.59 4.26
C PRO A 42 -5.21 -3.53 3.43
N ASP A 43 -4.85 -4.81 3.43
CA ASP A 43 -5.63 -5.84 2.75
C ASP A 43 -6.98 -6.07 3.45
N VAL A 44 -8.06 -6.06 2.66
CA VAL A 44 -9.42 -6.24 3.18
C VAL A 44 -9.60 -7.60 3.86
N GLY A 45 -8.95 -8.65 3.35
CA GLY A 45 -8.99 -9.98 3.95
C GLY A 45 -8.34 -10.02 5.33
N ASN A 46 -7.18 -9.40 5.48
CA ASN A 46 -6.51 -9.27 6.76
C ASN A 46 -7.32 -8.42 7.74
N GLN A 47 -7.87 -7.30 7.29
CA GLN A 47 -8.73 -6.46 8.14
C GLN A 47 -9.95 -7.23 8.64
N LEU A 48 -10.62 -7.98 7.76
CA LEU A 48 -11.76 -8.81 8.14
C LEU A 48 -11.37 -9.87 9.16
N LYS A 49 -10.22 -10.55 8.95
CA LYS A 49 -9.71 -11.54 9.90
C LYS A 49 -9.46 -10.94 11.26
N VAL A 50 -8.74 -9.83 11.33
CA VAL A 50 -8.45 -9.13 12.59
C VAL A 50 -9.74 -8.70 13.29
N LEU A 51 -10.69 -8.11 12.58
CA LEU A 51 -11.97 -7.71 13.16
C LEU A 51 -12.79 -8.93 13.62
N THR A 52 -12.77 -10.04 12.87
CA THR A 52 -13.43 -11.27 13.27
C THR A 52 -12.89 -11.80 14.59
N GLU A 53 -11.57 -11.83 14.75
CA GLU A 53 -10.90 -12.31 15.96
C GLU A 53 -11.06 -11.35 17.14
N LYS A 54 -11.00 -10.03 16.91
CA LYS A 54 -11.07 -9.02 17.99
C LYS A 54 -12.48 -8.75 18.48
N LEU A 55 -13.46 -8.85 17.59
CA LEU A 55 -14.85 -8.52 17.88
C LEU A 55 -15.74 -9.77 18.00
N ASP A 56 -15.20 -10.97 17.78
CA ASP A 56 -15.97 -12.23 17.72
C ASP A 56 -17.14 -12.12 16.73
N LEU A 57 -16.86 -11.73 15.49
CA LEU A 57 -17.90 -11.56 14.47
C LEU A 57 -18.56 -12.89 14.12
N THR A 58 -19.89 -12.90 14.07
CA THR A 58 -20.64 -14.06 13.64
C THR A 58 -20.47 -14.32 12.14
N ALA A 59 -20.76 -15.53 11.69
CA ALA A 59 -20.72 -15.90 10.28
C ALA A 59 -21.63 -15.01 9.39
N GLU A 60 -22.73 -14.50 9.96
CA GLU A 60 -23.64 -13.59 9.27
C GLU A 60 -23.14 -12.14 9.19
N GLN A 61 -22.36 -11.73 10.20
CA GLN A 61 -21.76 -10.38 10.23
C GLN A 61 -20.56 -10.26 9.29
N GLN A 62 -19.74 -11.30 9.15
CA GLN A 62 -18.52 -11.28 8.35
C GLN A 62 -18.73 -10.80 6.90
N PRO A 63 -19.70 -11.28 6.11
CA PRO A 63 -19.88 -10.80 4.74
C PRO A 63 -20.30 -9.33 4.69
N LYS A 64 -21.10 -8.86 5.64
CA LYS A 64 -21.52 -7.46 5.73
C LYS A 64 -20.35 -6.55 6.08
N VAL A 65 -19.54 -6.96 7.06
CA VAL A 65 -18.30 -6.25 7.43
C VAL A 65 -17.31 -6.21 6.27
N LYS A 66 -17.15 -7.33 5.54
CA LYS A 66 -16.33 -7.39 4.33
C LYS A 66 -16.76 -6.37 3.28
N THR A 67 -18.04 -6.22 3.04
CA THR A 67 -18.59 -5.26 2.08
C THR A 67 -18.22 -3.82 2.50
N ILE A 68 -18.39 -3.47 3.76
CA ILE A 68 -18.03 -2.14 4.29
C ILE A 68 -16.52 -1.86 4.12
N LEU A 69 -15.68 -2.85 4.45
CA LEU A 69 -14.23 -2.72 4.28
C LEU A 69 -13.83 -2.58 2.81
N GLN A 70 -14.50 -3.32 1.91
CA GLN A 70 -14.26 -3.23 0.48
C GLN A 70 -14.64 -1.85 -0.07
N GLU A 71 -15.81 -1.32 0.31
CA GLU A 71 -16.22 0.03 -0.08
C GLU A 71 -15.23 1.10 0.38
N LEU A 72 -14.74 1.00 1.62
CA LEU A 72 -13.72 1.90 2.14
C LEU A 72 -12.41 1.79 1.36
N HIS A 73 -11.98 0.55 1.08
CA HIS A 73 -10.76 0.28 0.31
C HIS A 73 -10.86 0.88 -1.10
N ASP A 74 -11.95 0.60 -1.83
CA ASP A 74 -12.17 1.06 -3.20
C ASP A 74 -12.27 2.59 -3.27
N ALA A 75 -12.98 3.20 -2.32
CA ALA A 75 -13.10 4.65 -2.23
C ALA A 75 -11.72 5.31 -1.94
N THR A 76 -10.93 4.72 -1.07
CA THR A 76 -9.58 5.21 -0.77
C THR A 76 -8.67 5.04 -1.98
N GLN A 77 -8.72 3.89 -2.64
CA GLN A 77 -7.94 3.63 -3.86
C GLN A 77 -8.25 4.64 -4.97
N LYS A 78 -9.53 5.01 -5.16
CA LYS A 78 -9.91 6.06 -6.12
C LYS A 78 -9.26 7.39 -5.82
N ILE A 79 -9.21 7.79 -4.53
CA ILE A 79 -8.54 9.03 -4.12
C ILE A 79 -7.04 8.94 -4.41
N MET A 80 -6.42 7.79 -4.18
CA MET A 80 -4.99 7.56 -4.42
C MET A 80 -4.61 7.54 -5.91
N GLN A 81 -5.56 7.37 -6.82
CA GLN A 81 -5.31 7.49 -8.27
C GLN A 81 -4.90 8.91 -8.67
N ASP A 82 -5.30 9.90 -7.90
CA ASP A 82 -4.82 11.27 -8.05
C ASP A 82 -3.41 11.40 -7.49
N LYS A 83 -2.43 11.30 -8.36
CA LYS A 83 -0.99 11.35 -8.01
C LYS A 83 -0.53 12.74 -7.57
N THR A 84 -1.39 13.74 -7.65
CA THR A 84 -1.07 15.13 -7.30
C THR A 84 -1.33 15.44 -5.83
N ILE A 85 -2.13 14.62 -5.15
CA ILE A 85 -2.47 14.83 -3.75
C ILE A 85 -1.31 14.44 -2.83
N SER A 86 -1.08 15.26 -1.81
CA SER A 86 -0.15 14.95 -0.74
C SER A 86 -0.70 13.87 0.20
N ARG A 87 0.19 13.29 1.02
CA ARG A 87 -0.23 12.33 2.04
C ARG A 87 -1.24 12.93 3.03
N ASP A 88 -1.05 14.18 3.42
CA ASP A 88 -1.92 14.85 4.39
C ASP A 88 -3.32 15.09 3.79
N GLU A 89 -3.39 15.54 2.54
CA GLU A 89 -4.66 15.69 1.81
C GLU A 89 -5.38 14.34 1.63
N LEU A 90 -4.63 13.26 1.36
CA LEU A 90 -5.19 11.91 1.30
C LEU A 90 -5.83 11.53 2.63
N LEU A 91 -5.12 11.74 3.74
CA LEU A 91 -5.62 11.41 5.08
C LEU A 91 -6.89 12.21 5.41
N ASP A 92 -6.94 13.49 5.04
CA ASP A 92 -8.11 14.35 5.25
C ASP A 92 -9.32 13.88 4.42
N LYS A 93 -9.09 13.46 3.16
CA LYS A 93 -10.16 12.91 2.30
C LYS A 93 -10.63 11.52 2.75
N VAL A 94 -9.74 10.70 3.30
CA VAL A 94 -10.07 9.35 3.79
C VAL A 94 -10.74 9.36 5.15
N ARG A 95 -10.49 10.37 5.98
CA ARG A 95 -11.10 10.50 7.33
C ARG A 95 -12.61 10.36 7.32
N PRO A 96 -13.39 11.11 6.52
CA PRO A 96 -14.86 10.96 6.50
C PRO A 96 -15.30 9.58 6.02
N LEU A 97 -14.55 8.95 5.11
CA LEU A 97 -14.85 7.58 4.65
C LEU A 97 -14.69 6.56 5.79
N ARG A 98 -13.63 6.71 6.59
CA ARG A 98 -13.41 5.87 7.79
C ARG A 98 -14.49 6.08 8.84
N MET A 99 -14.90 7.32 9.06
CA MET A 99 -16.00 7.62 9.98
C MET A 99 -17.31 6.96 9.53
N LYS A 100 -17.63 7.06 8.23
CA LYS A 100 -18.80 6.40 7.64
C LYS A 100 -18.72 4.89 7.81
N ALA A 101 -17.61 4.27 7.44
CA ALA A 101 -17.40 2.83 7.59
C ALA A 101 -17.53 2.39 9.06
N ASN A 102 -16.96 3.14 10.01
CA ASN A 102 -17.09 2.86 11.43
C ASN A 102 -18.56 2.93 11.91
N SER A 103 -19.33 3.92 11.45
CA SER A 103 -20.77 4.01 11.76
C SER A 103 -21.54 2.81 11.24
N GLN A 104 -21.31 2.42 10.00
CA GLN A 104 -21.91 1.24 9.38
C GLN A 104 -21.54 -0.07 10.13
N LEU A 105 -20.27 -0.20 10.54
CA LEU A 105 -19.82 -1.33 11.36
C LEU A 105 -20.59 -1.37 12.69
N ARG A 106 -20.73 -0.23 13.37
CA ARG A 106 -21.45 -0.13 14.66
C ARG A 106 -22.92 -0.54 14.54
N GLU A 107 -23.57 -0.27 13.43
CA GLU A 107 -24.95 -0.69 13.19
C GLU A 107 -25.11 -2.22 13.11
N LEU A 108 -24.08 -2.92 12.71
CA LEU A 108 -24.05 -4.39 12.59
C LEU A 108 -23.64 -5.08 13.90
N LEU A 109 -23.02 -4.37 14.83
CA LEU A 109 -22.41 -4.92 16.03
C LEU A 109 -23.34 -4.87 17.21
N SER A 110 -23.27 -5.89 18.08
CA SER A 110 -23.88 -5.87 19.40
C SER A 110 -23.17 -4.86 20.32
N ASP A 111 -23.79 -4.53 21.45
CA ASP A 111 -23.22 -3.56 22.38
C ASP A 111 -21.86 -4.02 22.96
N ASP A 112 -21.70 -5.31 23.19
CA ASP A 112 -20.41 -5.84 23.66
C ASP A 112 -19.35 -5.80 22.57
N GLN A 113 -19.72 -6.07 21.30
CA GLN A 113 -18.83 -5.93 20.16
C GLN A 113 -18.43 -4.46 19.92
N LYS A 114 -19.36 -3.51 20.12
CA LYS A 114 -19.05 -2.07 20.06
C LYS A 114 -18.02 -1.67 21.10
N LYS A 115 -18.13 -2.17 22.34
CA LYS A 115 -17.12 -1.92 23.38
C LYS A 115 -15.74 -2.48 22.98
N LYS A 116 -15.71 -3.69 22.42
CA LYS A 116 -14.46 -4.29 21.91
C LYS A 116 -13.88 -3.47 20.78
N LEU A 117 -14.71 -2.97 19.85
CA LEU A 117 -14.28 -2.09 18.77
C LEU A 117 -13.68 -0.79 19.33
N ASP A 118 -14.31 -0.17 20.31
CA ASP A 118 -13.80 1.06 20.93
C ASP A 118 -12.47 0.83 21.64
N GLN A 119 -12.30 -0.28 22.33
CA GLN A 119 -11.04 -0.67 22.96
C GLN A 119 -9.94 -0.92 21.90
N TYR A 120 -10.31 -1.57 20.81
CA TYR A 120 -9.38 -1.82 19.71
C TYR A 120 -8.94 -0.52 19.03
N LEU A 121 -9.86 0.41 18.77
CA LEU A 121 -9.56 1.70 18.14
C LEU A 121 -8.84 2.68 19.08
N ALA A 122 -8.92 2.51 20.39
CA ALA A 122 -8.18 3.32 21.37
C ALA A 122 -6.69 2.94 21.46
N GLY A 123 -6.33 1.72 21.03
CA GLY A 123 -4.96 1.24 21.00
C GLY A 123 -4.27 1.44 19.65
N PRO A 124 -2.98 1.12 19.56
CA PRO A 124 -2.29 1.06 18.27
C PRO A 124 -2.86 -0.09 17.43
N HIS A 125 -3.36 0.22 16.24
CA HIS A 125 -4.01 -0.72 15.33
C HIS A 125 -3.51 -0.57 13.87
N PRO A 126 -2.21 -0.83 13.61
CA PRO A 126 -1.61 -0.66 12.28
C PRO A 126 -2.29 -1.53 11.22
N ASP A 127 -2.88 -2.66 11.63
CA ASP A 127 -3.58 -3.59 10.73
C ASP A 127 -4.79 -2.96 10.03
N MET A 128 -5.39 -1.91 10.62
CA MET A 128 -6.54 -1.21 10.05
C MET A 128 -6.18 -0.07 9.11
N HIS A 129 -4.99 0.48 9.23
CA HIS A 129 -4.58 1.67 8.48
C HIS A 129 -3.38 1.43 7.57
N GLY A 130 -2.73 0.29 7.72
CA GLY A 130 -1.50 0.02 7.00
C GLY A 130 -0.46 1.11 7.26
N LYS A 131 0.18 1.60 6.20
CA LYS A 131 1.16 2.71 6.29
C LYS A 131 0.52 4.10 6.27
N LEU A 132 -0.81 4.18 6.28
CA LEU A 132 -1.56 5.45 6.25
C LEU A 132 -1.85 6.02 7.65
N GLU A 133 -1.29 5.45 8.70
CA GLU A 133 -1.42 6.05 10.03
C GLU A 133 -0.83 7.47 10.08
N PRO A 134 -1.55 8.43 10.65
CA PRO A 134 -0.98 9.74 10.92
C PRO A 134 0.22 9.56 11.86
N LYS A 135 1.34 10.15 11.47
CA LYS A 135 2.54 10.16 12.33
C LYS A 135 2.14 10.75 13.68
N ALA A 136 2.34 9.99 14.75
CA ALA A 136 2.09 10.47 16.10
C ALA A 136 2.80 11.82 16.31
N PRO A 137 2.14 12.80 16.95
CA PRO A 137 2.77 14.06 17.24
C PRO A 137 4.03 13.80 18.10
N PRO A 138 5.11 14.54 17.89
CA PRO A 138 6.31 14.40 18.71
C PRO A 138 5.93 14.60 20.17
N THR A 139 6.16 13.59 20.98
CA THR A 139 6.05 13.70 22.44
C THR A 139 7.05 14.75 22.90
N ARG A 140 6.57 15.85 23.47
CA ARG A 140 7.40 16.86 24.13
C ARG A 140 7.91 16.34 25.46
#